data_79f684ccec16d88f1f170711ae628b9d
#
_entry.id   79f684ccec16d88f1f170711ae628b9d
#
_cell.length_a   1.000
_cell.length_b   1.000
_cell.length_c   1.000
_cell.angle_alpha   90.00
_cell.angle_beta   90.00
_cell.angle_gamma   90.00
#
_symmetry.space_group_name_H-M   'P 1'
#
loop_
_entity.id
_entity.type
_entity.pdbx_description
1 polymer ?
#
loop_
_entity_poly.entity_id
_entity_poly.type
_entity_poly.pdbx_seq_one_letter_code
_entity_poly.pdbx_strand_id
1 'polypeptide(L)'
;PPANAKDLEKMIQAQGAVFGMYAEGTFDEFMKTGNPELVTKEQYESWVKASLRPEKYAEVVAANGEFPGQYMTTSDGRLGIARLQFGNVVLMPQGAAGSGDNAFQVVHGTNAAPPHTYIASYLWMQHGFKADAMIHFGTHGSLEFTPRKQVALCSNDWPDRLVGTLPHLYIYSIGNVGEGMIAKRRSYATLQSYLTPPFLESSVRGIYRDLMEKIKIYNNATGSKEKQSLAVKALTVKLGIHRELGLDSLLTRPYSEDEVARVENFAEELATEKITGQLYTMGIPYEPERITSSVLAMATEPIAYSLLSLDKQRGKATADVEKHRSLFTQRYLNPARALVEKLISNPALATDELICRTAGVSPEELAKAREIEASRNAPKGMMAMMMAAAAKNKAEDKTGKATHKMPEAMKEKMKEMGAHMDSSKAMEMAKKMGASPEALKKMEAKMNPQKVEKKPAQKEYSKEEINFALALTEVERTIRNVGNYKTELADSPEKELASLVNALNGGYTAPSPGGDPIANPNTLPTGRNMY
;
A
#
# COMPACT_ATOMS: atom_id res chain seq x y z
N PRO A 1 8.75 -8.50 32.08
CA PRO A 1 8.80 -8.62 30.64
C PRO A 1 9.71 -9.78 30.23
N PRO A 2 9.51 -10.40 29.05
CA PRO A 2 10.41 -11.41 28.53
C PRO A 2 11.79 -10.79 28.27
N ALA A 3 12.85 -11.57 28.47
CA ALA A 3 14.21 -11.10 28.27
C ALA A 3 14.57 -10.95 26.78
N ASN A 4 13.91 -11.73 25.93
CA ASN A 4 14.11 -11.75 24.47
C ASN A 4 12.90 -12.38 23.77
N ALA A 5 12.92 -12.41 22.43
CA ALA A 5 11.84 -12.94 21.60
C ALA A 5 11.55 -14.44 21.88
N LYS A 6 12.58 -15.27 22.13
CA LYS A 6 12.39 -16.70 22.46
C LYS A 6 11.68 -16.90 23.80
N ASP A 7 11.95 -16.05 24.78
CA ASP A 7 11.26 -16.11 26.06
C ASP A 7 9.79 -15.71 25.90
N LEU A 8 9.52 -14.67 25.09
CA LEU A 8 8.14 -14.29 24.76
C LEU A 8 7.41 -15.42 24.01
N GLU A 9 8.06 -16.04 23.04
CA GLU A 9 7.52 -17.18 22.29
C GLU A 9 7.14 -18.34 23.25
N LYS A 10 8.04 -18.73 24.16
CA LYS A 10 7.75 -19.74 25.17
C LYS A 10 6.58 -19.37 26.08
N MET A 11 6.48 -18.10 26.47
CA MET A 11 5.36 -17.61 27.28
C MET A 11 4.04 -17.68 26.52
N ILE A 12 4.04 -17.35 25.23
CA ILE A 12 2.86 -17.48 24.34
C ILE A 12 2.49 -18.96 24.18
N GLN A 13 3.48 -19.83 23.92
CA GLN A 13 3.26 -21.27 23.79
C GLN A 13 2.73 -21.92 25.07
N ALA A 14 3.21 -21.48 26.23
CA ALA A 14 2.75 -21.96 27.53
C ALA A 14 1.28 -21.59 27.84
N GLN A 15 0.73 -20.58 27.15
CA GLN A 15 -0.70 -20.25 27.20
C GLN A 15 -1.56 -21.24 26.40
N GLY A 16 -0.92 -22.23 25.76
CA GLY A 16 -1.61 -23.15 24.86
C GLY A 16 -2.04 -22.49 23.55
N ALA A 17 -2.34 -23.32 22.54
CA ALA A 17 -2.82 -22.87 21.24
C ALA A 17 -4.29 -22.41 21.28
N VAL A 18 -4.73 -21.77 22.34
CA VAL A 18 -6.13 -21.35 22.57
C VAL A 18 -6.52 -20.20 21.64
N PHE A 19 -5.62 -19.83 20.78
CA PHE A 19 -5.77 -18.67 19.96
C PHE A 19 -6.53 -18.92 18.67
N GLY A 20 -7.02 -20.13 18.44
CA GLY A 20 -7.73 -20.44 17.21
C GLY A 20 -8.89 -21.41 17.40
N MET A 21 -9.83 -21.31 16.51
CA MET A 21 -10.95 -22.24 16.37
C MET A 21 -10.55 -23.67 15.96
N TYR A 22 -9.25 -23.92 15.83
CA TYR A 22 -8.71 -25.21 15.38
C TYR A 22 -8.12 -26.07 16.50
N ALA A 23 -8.22 -25.62 17.75
CA ALA A 23 -7.60 -26.27 18.90
C ALA A 23 -8.65 -26.86 19.85
N GLU A 24 -9.50 -27.73 19.34
CA GLU A 24 -10.37 -28.55 20.21
C GLU A 24 -9.50 -29.37 21.19
N GLY A 25 -9.82 -29.30 22.48
CA GLY A 25 -9.12 -30.02 23.52
C GLY A 25 -8.01 -29.26 24.26
N THR A 26 -7.57 -28.12 23.78
CA THR A 26 -6.55 -27.29 24.46
C THR A 26 -7.15 -26.34 25.50
N PHE A 27 -8.46 -26.20 25.56
CA PHE A 27 -9.12 -25.28 26.47
C PHE A 27 -8.94 -25.67 27.95
N ASP A 28 -9.12 -26.93 28.26
CA ASP A 28 -8.95 -27.43 29.64
C ASP A 28 -7.51 -27.28 30.15
N GLU A 29 -6.55 -27.47 29.24
CA GLU A 29 -5.14 -27.25 29.55
C GLU A 29 -4.84 -25.76 29.73
N PHE A 30 -5.34 -24.93 28.87
CA PHE A 30 -5.24 -23.48 29.01
C PHE A 30 -5.84 -22.98 30.32
N MET A 31 -7.00 -23.45 30.70
CA MET A 31 -7.63 -23.06 31.98
C MET A 31 -6.79 -23.44 33.19
N LYS A 32 -6.00 -24.51 33.10
CA LYS A 32 -5.11 -24.96 34.16
C LYS A 32 -3.78 -24.23 34.19
N THR A 33 -3.21 -23.93 33.04
CA THR A 33 -1.83 -23.44 32.87
C THR A 33 -1.72 -22.02 32.38
N GLY A 34 -2.71 -21.54 31.64
CA GLY A 34 -2.68 -20.27 30.93
C GLY A 34 -3.06 -19.04 31.72
N ASN A 35 -3.47 -19.19 32.98
CA ASN A 35 -3.87 -18.09 33.87
C ASN A 35 -4.80 -17.05 33.17
N PRO A 36 -5.96 -17.50 32.65
CA PRO A 36 -6.91 -16.61 31.98
C PRO A 36 -7.49 -15.57 32.91
N GLU A 37 -7.95 -14.47 32.36
CA GLU A 37 -8.89 -13.59 33.06
C GLU A 37 -10.25 -14.28 33.12
N LEU A 38 -10.80 -14.41 34.29
CA LEU A 38 -12.11 -15.03 34.49
C LEU A 38 -13.18 -13.98 34.73
N VAL A 39 -14.12 -13.89 33.81
CA VAL A 39 -15.18 -12.87 33.82
C VAL A 39 -16.48 -13.50 34.30
N THR A 40 -17.11 -12.87 35.28
CA THR A 40 -18.44 -13.30 35.76
C THR A 40 -19.55 -12.72 34.85
N LYS A 41 -20.75 -13.28 35.01
CA LYS A 41 -21.94 -12.79 34.29
C LYS A 41 -22.21 -11.31 34.60
N GLU A 42 -22.15 -10.93 35.86
CA GLU A 42 -22.43 -9.57 36.32
C GLU A 42 -21.42 -8.56 35.74
N GLN A 43 -20.13 -8.92 35.71
CA GLN A 43 -19.10 -8.08 35.10
C GLN A 43 -19.37 -7.90 33.61
N TYR A 44 -19.56 -9.01 32.87
CA TYR A 44 -19.81 -8.98 31.44
C TYR A 44 -21.06 -8.18 31.08
N GLU A 45 -22.18 -8.43 31.75
CA GLU A 45 -23.43 -7.72 31.49
C GLU A 45 -23.32 -6.22 31.80
N SER A 46 -22.54 -5.84 32.82
CA SER A 46 -22.26 -4.42 33.08
C SER A 46 -21.51 -3.75 31.93
N TRP A 47 -20.52 -4.42 31.36
CA TRP A 47 -19.77 -3.93 30.20
C TRP A 47 -20.62 -3.88 28.93
N VAL A 48 -21.41 -4.93 28.70
CA VAL A 48 -22.37 -4.98 27.60
C VAL A 48 -23.36 -3.80 27.69
N LYS A 49 -23.92 -3.55 28.84
CA LYS A 49 -24.85 -2.44 29.07
C LYS A 49 -24.21 -1.08 28.84
N ALA A 50 -22.92 -0.94 29.12
CA ALA A 50 -22.17 0.29 28.88
C ALA A 50 -21.83 0.51 27.39
N SER A 51 -21.62 -0.57 26.63
CA SER A 51 -21.01 -0.51 25.29
C SER A 51 -21.97 -0.87 24.17
N LEU A 52 -22.90 -1.81 24.38
CA LEU A 52 -23.81 -2.30 23.34
C LEU A 52 -25.23 -1.74 23.52
N ARG A 53 -25.96 -1.64 22.42
CA ARG A 53 -27.39 -1.44 22.47
C ARG A 53 -28.11 -2.73 22.86
N PRO A 54 -29.26 -2.67 23.54
CA PRO A 54 -30.00 -3.86 23.95
C PRO A 54 -30.30 -4.81 22.79
N GLU A 55 -30.67 -4.25 21.60
CA GLU A 55 -30.96 -5.03 20.41
C GLU A 55 -29.73 -5.81 19.92
N LYS A 56 -28.53 -5.22 20.08
CA LYS A 56 -27.28 -5.87 19.72
C LYS A 56 -26.94 -7.04 20.64
N TYR A 57 -27.19 -6.89 21.92
CA TYR A 57 -27.01 -7.98 22.86
C TYR A 57 -28.00 -9.12 22.61
N ALA A 58 -29.25 -8.78 22.30
CA ALA A 58 -30.25 -9.77 21.91
C ALA A 58 -29.83 -10.58 20.65
N GLU A 59 -29.16 -9.95 19.66
CA GLU A 59 -28.59 -10.67 18.51
C GLU A 59 -27.52 -11.68 18.96
N VAL A 60 -26.68 -11.32 19.93
CA VAL A 60 -25.65 -12.23 20.48
C VAL A 60 -26.28 -13.43 21.17
N VAL A 61 -27.25 -13.20 22.03
CA VAL A 61 -27.98 -14.25 22.75
C VAL A 61 -28.72 -15.17 21.78
N ALA A 62 -29.37 -14.60 20.76
CA ALA A 62 -30.08 -15.39 19.76
C ALA A 62 -29.14 -16.29 18.94
N ALA A 63 -27.90 -15.82 18.66
CA ALA A 63 -26.93 -16.57 17.86
C ALA A 63 -26.08 -17.55 18.67
N ASN A 64 -25.74 -17.20 19.92
CA ASN A 64 -24.72 -17.91 20.72
C ASN A 64 -25.26 -18.45 22.06
N GLY A 65 -26.55 -18.29 22.35
CA GLY A 65 -27.18 -18.63 23.62
C GLY A 65 -26.91 -17.58 24.71
N GLU A 66 -27.40 -17.89 25.91
CA GLU A 66 -27.15 -17.06 27.09
C GLU A 66 -25.66 -17.07 27.49
N PHE A 67 -25.24 -16.03 28.25
CA PHE A 67 -23.90 -16.02 28.83
C PHE A 67 -23.66 -17.27 29.68
N PRO A 68 -22.49 -17.90 29.60
CA PRO A 68 -21.27 -17.48 28.87
C PRO A 68 -21.16 -17.98 27.43
N GLY A 69 -22.17 -18.65 26.90
CA GLY A 69 -22.14 -19.32 25.62
C GLY A 69 -21.40 -20.66 25.67
N GLN A 70 -20.84 -21.09 24.54
CA GLN A 70 -20.23 -22.43 24.38
C GLN A 70 -18.69 -22.42 24.39
N TYR A 71 -18.05 -21.25 24.25
CA TYR A 71 -16.61 -21.15 24.06
C TYR A 71 -15.93 -20.48 25.25
N MET A 72 -14.75 -20.97 25.61
CA MET A 72 -13.91 -20.44 26.68
C MET A 72 -14.63 -20.35 28.05
N THR A 73 -15.50 -21.33 28.30
CA THR A 73 -16.39 -21.37 29.45
C THR A 73 -15.88 -22.31 30.52
N THR A 74 -15.87 -21.88 31.77
CA THR A 74 -15.55 -22.71 32.92
C THR A 74 -16.77 -23.53 33.38
N SER A 75 -16.53 -24.59 34.12
CA SER A 75 -17.60 -25.43 34.70
C SER A 75 -18.50 -24.68 35.69
N ASP A 76 -18.02 -23.59 36.27
CA ASP A 76 -18.77 -22.71 37.16
C ASP A 76 -19.45 -21.53 36.45
N GLY A 77 -19.49 -21.54 35.09
CA GLY A 77 -20.23 -20.59 34.31
C GLY A 77 -19.54 -19.23 34.09
N ARG A 78 -18.24 -19.11 34.34
CA ARG A 78 -17.44 -17.92 33.99
C ARG A 78 -16.84 -18.05 32.63
N LEU A 79 -16.46 -16.91 32.05
CA LEU A 79 -15.82 -16.81 30.72
C LEU A 79 -14.32 -16.55 30.91
N GLY A 80 -13.48 -17.32 30.19
CA GLY A 80 -12.03 -17.13 30.19
C GLY A 80 -11.59 -16.22 29.04
N ILE A 81 -10.71 -15.26 29.34
CA ILE A 81 -10.04 -14.41 28.35
C ILE A 81 -8.56 -14.72 28.37
N ALA A 82 -8.01 -15.11 27.23
CA ALA A 82 -6.59 -15.36 27.07
C ALA A 82 -5.80 -14.05 27.05
N ARG A 83 -4.77 -13.93 27.88
CA ARG A 83 -3.91 -12.75 27.96
C ARG A 83 -2.54 -13.05 28.55
N LEU A 84 -1.56 -12.26 28.14
CA LEU A 84 -0.26 -12.11 28.80
C LEU A 84 -0.10 -10.66 29.25
N GLN A 85 -0.03 -10.43 30.54
CA GLN A 85 0.06 -9.08 31.11
C GLN A 85 1.46 -8.77 31.62
N PHE A 86 2.02 -7.65 31.20
CA PHE A 86 3.32 -7.12 31.61
C PHE A 86 3.15 -5.71 32.17
N GLY A 87 2.67 -5.60 33.41
CA GLY A 87 2.32 -4.30 34.00
C GLY A 87 1.17 -3.65 33.27
N ASN A 88 1.41 -2.48 32.66
CA ASN A 88 0.42 -1.72 31.91
C ASN A 88 0.31 -2.13 30.42
N VAL A 89 1.02 -3.18 30.01
CA VAL A 89 0.92 -3.73 28.66
C VAL A 89 0.31 -5.12 28.72
N VAL A 90 -0.67 -5.39 27.89
CA VAL A 90 -1.29 -6.70 27.75
C VAL A 90 -1.21 -7.15 26.29
N LEU A 91 -0.78 -8.39 26.09
CA LEU A 91 -0.84 -9.08 24.80
C LEU A 91 -2.04 -10.03 24.82
N MET A 92 -2.88 -9.94 23.82
CA MET A 92 -4.05 -10.78 23.64
C MET A 92 -4.05 -11.36 22.22
N PRO A 93 -4.48 -12.60 22.03
CA PRO A 93 -4.74 -13.11 20.70
C PRO A 93 -5.97 -12.43 20.11
N GLN A 94 -6.05 -12.35 18.79
CA GLN A 94 -7.30 -12.05 18.12
C GLN A 94 -8.29 -13.17 18.45
N GLY A 95 -9.37 -12.84 19.15
CA GLY A 95 -10.38 -13.83 19.56
C GLY A 95 -10.99 -14.55 18.35
N ALA A 96 -11.33 -15.81 18.53
CA ALA A 96 -12.08 -16.55 17.51
C ALA A 96 -13.46 -15.92 17.34
N ALA A 97 -13.78 -15.54 16.11
CA ALA A 97 -15.08 -14.93 15.77
C ALA A 97 -16.26 -15.94 15.82
N GLY A 98 -15.95 -17.23 15.97
CA GLY A 98 -16.92 -18.33 16.05
C GLY A 98 -16.23 -19.68 15.87
N SER A 99 -16.97 -20.77 15.69
CA SER A 99 -16.44 -22.11 15.36
C SER A 99 -17.02 -22.61 14.04
N GLY A 100 -16.24 -23.35 13.26
CA GLY A 100 -16.66 -23.93 11.99
C GLY A 100 -17.29 -22.91 11.04
N ASP A 101 -18.41 -23.23 10.44
CA ASP A 101 -19.12 -22.35 9.50
C ASP A 101 -19.57 -21.01 10.11
N ASN A 102 -19.82 -20.97 11.42
CA ASN A 102 -20.15 -19.73 12.12
C ASN A 102 -19.01 -18.72 12.11
N ALA A 103 -17.78 -19.15 12.23
CA ALA A 103 -16.63 -18.24 12.19
C ALA A 103 -16.49 -17.56 10.82
N PHE A 104 -16.68 -18.33 9.74
CA PHE A 104 -16.69 -17.78 8.39
C PHE A 104 -17.82 -16.76 8.21
N GLN A 105 -19.02 -17.03 8.72
CA GLN A 105 -20.16 -16.12 8.63
C GLN A 105 -19.97 -14.83 9.44
N VAL A 106 -19.27 -14.87 10.58
CA VAL A 106 -18.98 -13.66 11.37
C VAL A 106 -17.96 -12.76 10.66
N VAL A 107 -17.04 -13.35 9.90
CA VAL A 107 -15.99 -12.57 9.19
C VAL A 107 -16.43 -12.22 7.76
N HIS A 108 -17.19 -13.09 7.08
CA HIS A 108 -17.54 -12.92 5.67
C HIS A 108 -19.05 -12.90 5.39
N GLY A 109 -19.87 -13.12 6.42
CA GLY A 109 -21.33 -13.10 6.28
C GLY A 109 -21.93 -11.71 6.46
N THR A 110 -23.25 -11.64 6.37
CA THR A 110 -23.96 -10.36 6.43
C THR A 110 -24.67 -10.09 7.76
N ASN A 111 -24.99 -11.11 8.55
CA ASN A 111 -25.89 -10.99 9.71
C ASN A 111 -25.49 -11.82 10.95
N ALA A 112 -24.31 -12.42 11.00
CA ALA A 112 -23.89 -13.19 12.16
C ALA A 112 -23.44 -12.28 13.31
N ALA A 113 -23.75 -12.63 14.55
CA ALA A 113 -23.24 -11.92 15.74
C ALA A 113 -21.99 -12.62 16.28
N PRO A 114 -20.96 -11.89 16.72
CA PRO A 114 -19.79 -12.46 17.38
C PRO A 114 -20.15 -13.19 18.67
N PRO A 115 -19.44 -14.25 19.07
CA PRO A 115 -19.66 -14.95 20.33
C PRO A 115 -19.28 -14.11 21.55
N HIS A 116 -19.79 -14.51 22.72
CA HIS A 116 -19.52 -13.81 23.98
C HIS A 116 -18.02 -13.63 24.27
N THR A 117 -17.18 -14.63 23.96
CA THR A 117 -15.72 -14.56 24.15
C THR A 117 -15.09 -13.44 23.33
N TYR A 118 -15.52 -13.28 22.08
CA TYR A 118 -15.01 -12.23 21.19
C TYR A 118 -15.36 -10.85 21.73
N ILE A 119 -16.62 -10.67 22.11
CA ILE A 119 -17.12 -9.41 22.68
C ILE A 119 -16.43 -9.14 24.02
N ALA A 120 -16.35 -10.14 24.89
CA ALA A 120 -15.74 -10.00 26.21
C ALA A 120 -14.27 -9.58 26.14
N SER A 121 -13.50 -10.06 25.16
CA SER A 121 -12.10 -9.67 24.98
C SER A 121 -11.97 -8.17 24.71
N TYR A 122 -12.79 -7.60 23.83
CA TYR A 122 -12.78 -6.16 23.55
C TYR A 122 -13.33 -5.32 24.70
N LEU A 123 -14.40 -5.78 25.35
CA LEU A 123 -14.98 -5.05 26.46
C LEU A 123 -14.10 -5.11 27.71
N TRP A 124 -13.38 -6.21 27.90
CA TRP A 124 -12.39 -6.30 28.97
C TRP A 124 -11.24 -5.31 28.77
N MET A 125 -10.74 -5.14 27.55
CA MET A 125 -9.73 -4.10 27.27
C MET A 125 -10.22 -2.72 27.68
N GLN A 126 -11.48 -2.39 27.39
CA GLN A 126 -12.07 -1.08 27.70
C GLN A 126 -12.41 -0.90 29.18
N HIS A 127 -13.07 -1.88 29.79
CA HIS A 127 -13.69 -1.74 31.11
C HIS A 127 -12.98 -2.49 32.22
N GLY A 128 -12.37 -3.65 31.93
CA GLY A 128 -11.62 -4.47 32.88
C GLY A 128 -10.18 -4.00 33.02
N PHE A 129 -9.41 -4.06 31.98
CA PHE A 129 -8.02 -3.60 31.93
C PHE A 129 -7.89 -2.08 31.91
N LYS A 130 -8.89 -1.38 31.35
CA LYS A 130 -8.95 0.08 31.19
C LYS A 130 -7.77 0.61 30.38
N ALA A 131 -7.57 0.03 29.21
CA ALA A 131 -6.51 0.42 28.30
C ALA A 131 -6.64 1.89 27.85
N ASP A 132 -5.52 2.59 27.70
CA ASP A 132 -5.45 3.94 27.14
C ASP A 132 -5.41 3.94 25.61
N ALA A 133 -4.98 2.82 24.99
CA ALA A 133 -4.94 2.62 23.55
C ALA A 133 -5.01 1.15 23.20
N MET A 134 -5.46 0.85 21.99
CA MET A 134 -5.50 -0.50 21.42
C MET A 134 -4.63 -0.57 20.18
N ILE A 135 -3.80 -1.60 20.08
CA ILE A 135 -2.97 -1.89 18.92
C ILE A 135 -3.39 -3.24 18.34
N HIS A 136 -3.89 -3.25 17.12
CA HIS A 136 -3.93 -4.47 16.32
C HIS A 136 -2.58 -4.66 15.65
N PHE A 137 -1.94 -5.80 15.89
CA PHE A 137 -0.61 -6.10 15.40
C PHE A 137 -0.68 -7.22 14.36
N GLY A 138 -0.56 -6.87 13.11
CA GLY A 138 -0.62 -7.83 11.97
C GLY A 138 -1.44 -7.29 10.80
N THR A 139 -1.16 -7.87 9.64
CA THR A 139 -1.82 -7.51 8.37
C THR A 139 -3.22 -8.02 8.38
N HIS A 140 -4.17 -7.75 8.72
CA HIS A 140 -5.56 -8.13 8.89
C HIS A 140 -5.88 -8.82 10.21
N GLY A 141 -7.08 -8.55 10.66
CA GLY A 141 -7.75 -9.19 11.78
C GLY A 141 -9.15 -9.62 11.36
N SER A 142 -10.04 -9.74 12.32
CA SER A 142 -11.44 -10.10 12.04
C SER A 142 -12.42 -8.95 12.31
N LEU A 143 -12.03 -7.96 13.13
CA LEU A 143 -12.93 -6.91 13.59
C LEU A 143 -13.52 -6.10 12.44
N GLU A 144 -12.70 -5.65 11.51
CA GLU A 144 -13.10 -4.84 10.35
C GLU A 144 -14.00 -5.61 9.37
N PHE A 145 -13.92 -6.94 9.36
CA PHE A 145 -14.71 -7.79 8.49
C PHE A 145 -16.04 -8.25 9.11
N THR A 146 -16.28 -7.94 10.38
CA THR A 146 -17.55 -8.28 11.02
C THR A 146 -18.76 -7.75 10.23
N PRO A 147 -19.92 -8.44 10.25
CA PRO A 147 -21.04 -8.17 9.35
C PRO A 147 -21.56 -6.74 9.33
N ARG A 148 -22.32 -6.39 8.31
CA ARG A 148 -23.05 -5.17 7.98
C ARG A 148 -22.31 -4.24 7.01
N LYS A 149 -22.22 -2.94 7.27
CA LYS A 149 -21.68 -1.97 6.30
C LYS A 149 -20.21 -2.23 5.99
N GLN A 150 -19.87 -2.19 4.70
CA GLN A 150 -18.49 -2.42 4.24
C GLN A 150 -17.62 -1.15 4.23
N VAL A 151 -18.21 0.04 4.26
CA VAL A 151 -17.49 1.29 3.94
C VAL A 151 -17.51 2.33 5.05
N ALA A 152 -18.48 2.26 5.94
CA ALA A 152 -18.67 3.27 6.99
C ALA A 152 -19.14 2.58 8.27
N LEU A 153 -19.09 3.30 9.37
CA LEU A 153 -19.57 2.84 10.66
C LEU A 153 -20.86 3.55 11.06
N CYS A 154 -21.68 2.84 11.80
CA CYS A 154 -22.77 3.40 12.59
C CYS A 154 -22.80 2.72 13.94
N SER A 155 -23.58 3.29 14.87
CA SER A 155 -23.72 2.78 16.24
C SER A 155 -24.28 1.35 16.36
N ASN A 156 -24.62 0.70 15.25
CA ASN A 156 -25.05 -0.71 15.18
C ASN A 156 -23.99 -1.63 14.58
N ASP A 157 -22.83 -1.11 14.16
CA ASP A 157 -21.75 -1.93 13.65
C ASP A 157 -20.88 -2.44 14.79
N TRP A 158 -20.44 -3.71 14.71
CA TRP A 158 -19.61 -4.34 15.72
C TRP A 158 -18.29 -3.60 15.95
N PRO A 159 -17.53 -3.19 14.90
CA PRO A 159 -16.29 -2.47 15.12
C PRO A 159 -16.46 -1.16 15.90
N ASP A 160 -17.55 -0.42 15.65
CA ASP A 160 -17.84 0.81 16.37
C ASP A 160 -18.04 0.56 17.88
N ARG A 161 -18.77 -0.49 18.21
CA ARG A 161 -19.05 -0.83 19.62
C ARG A 161 -17.85 -1.43 20.34
N LEU A 162 -17.07 -2.26 19.63
CA LEU A 162 -15.99 -3.03 20.24
C LEU A 162 -14.69 -2.23 20.35
N VAL A 163 -14.43 -1.26 19.44
CA VAL A 163 -13.35 -0.28 19.61
C VAL A 163 -13.73 0.78 20.64
N GLY A 164 -14.98 1.22 20.61
CA GLY A 164 -15.47 2.28 21.50
C GLY A 164 -14.73 3.59 21.28
N THR A 165 -14.21 4.16 22.37
CA THR A 165 -13.47 5.44 22.38
C THR A 165 -11.96 5.26 22.47
N LEU A 166 -11.45 4.03 22.43
CA LEU A 166 -10.01 3.78 22.51
C LEU A 166 -9.30 4.30 21.25
N PRO A 167 -8.21 5.06 21.40
CA PRO A 167 -7.28 5.27 20.29
C PRO A 167 -6.86 3.94 19.69
N HIS A 168 -7.08 3.78 18.38
CA HIS A 168 -6.86 2.52 17.70
C HIS A 168 -5.74 2.65 16.67
N LEU A 169 -4.65 1.95 16.92
CA LEU A 169 -3.52 1.83 16.02
C LEU A 169 -3.54 0.45 15.37
N TYR A 170 -3.38 0.39 14.07
CA TYR A 170 -3.35 -0.87 13.34
C TYR A 170 -2.03 -0.98 12.57
N ILE A 171 -1.22 -1.95 12.94
CA ILE A 171 0.06 -2.22 12.27
C ILE A 171 -0.24 -3.06 11.03
N TYR A 172 0.02 -2.49 9.85
CA TYR A 172 -0.44 -3.05 8.59
C TYR A 172 0.66 -3.09 7.52
N SER A 173 0.74 -4.20 6.76
CA SER A 173 1.69 -4.28 5.64
C SER A 173 1.37 -3.23 4.59
N ILE A 174 2.38 -2.50 4.14
CA ILE A 174 2.22 -1.42 3.18
C ILE A 174 1.65 -1.89 1.83
N GLY A 175 1.88 -3.16 1.46
CA GLY A 175 1.37 -3.76 0.23
C GLY A 175 -0.11 -4.14 0.26
N ASN A 176 -0.73 -4.29 1.44
CA ASN A 176 -2.12 -4.74 1.56
C ASN A 176 -3.10 -3.55 1.69
N VAL A 177 -3.26 -2.80 0.60
CA VAL A 177 -4.05 -1.56 0.57
C VAL A 177 -5.54 -1.80 0.71
N GLY A 178 -6.08 -2.82 0.02
CA GLY A 178 -7.53 -3.06 -0.03
C GLY A 178 -8.11 -3.30 1.36
N GLU A 179 -7.59 -4.29 2.06
CA GLU A 179 -8.02 -4.63 3.43
C GLU A 179 -7.64 -3.54 4.43
N GLY A 180 -6.47 -2.90 4.26
CA GLY A 180 -6.07 -1.76 5.08
C GLY A 180 -7.09 -0.62 5.03
N MET A 181 -7.66 -0.33 3.86
CA MET A 181 -8.72 0.67 3.75
C MET A 181 -10.02 0.24 4.43
N ILE A 182 -10.35 -1.05 4.44
CA ILE A 182 -11.49 -1.57 5.20
C ILE A 182 -11.23 -1.38 6.69
N ALA A 183 -10.06 -1.76 7.20
CA ALA A 183 -9.67 -1.56 8.60
C ALA A 183 -9.75 -0.08 9.01
N LYS A 184 -9.22 0.83 8.19
CA LYS A 184 -9.28 2.27 8.43
C LYS A 184 -10.72 2.81 8.52
N ARG A 185 -11.59 2.38 7.62
CA ARG A 185 -12.97 2.88 7.52
C ARG A 185 -13.93 2.23 8.51
N ARG A 186 -13.63 1.02 8.96
CA ARG A 186 -14.52 0.23 9.81
C ARG A 186 -14.06 0.06 11.26
N SER A 187 -12.87 0.51 11.61
CA SER A 187 -12.39 0.41 13.00
C SER A 187 -11.73 1.69 13.51
N TYR A 188 -11.91 2.81 12.81
CA TYR A 188 -11.28 4.11 13.13
C TYR A 188 -9.75 4.05 13.23
N ALA A 189 -9.14 3.08 12.57
CA ALA A 189 -7.73 2.81 12.75
C ALA A 189 -6.83 3.89 12.14
N THR A 190 -5.79 4.27 12.86
CA THR A 190 -4.58 4.84 12.29
C THR A 190 -3.74 3.69 11.79
N LEU A 191 -3.67 3.53 10.46
CA LEU A 191 -2.92 2.44 9.84
C LEU A 191 -1.44 2.77 9.78
N GLN A 192 -0.67 2.20 10.69
CA GLN A 192 0.78 2.33 10.63
C GLN A 192 1.37 1.28 9.72
N SER A 193 1.88 1.73 8.58
CA SER A 193 2.50 0.85 7.61
C SER A 193 3.84 0.29 8.09
N TYR A 194 4.11 -0.96 7.74
CA TYR A 194 5.43 -1.58 7.85
C TYR A 194 5.85 -2.19 6.51
N LEU A 195 7.15 -2.45 6.36
CA LEU A 195 7.72 -2.96 5.11
C LEU A 195 7.13 -4.33 4.71
N THR A 196 7.05 -4.55 3.41
CA THR A 196 6.86 -5.89 2.85
C THR A 196 8.10 -6.75 3.08
N PRO A 197 8.04 -8.09 2.89
CA PRO A 197 9.24 -8.88 2.74
C PRO A 197 10.15 -8.31 1.65
N PRO A 198 11.50 -8.42 1.79
CA PRO A 198 12.42 -7.89 0.78
C PRO A 198 12.24 -8.62 -0.54
N PHE A 199 12.41 -7.90 -1.64
CA PHE A 199 12.33 -8.47 -2.97
C PHE A 199 13.66 -9.11 -3.36
N LEU A 200 13.57 -10.33 -3.92
CA LEU A 200 14.69 -11.11 -4.39
C LEU A 200 14.46 -11.50 -5.85
N GLU A 201 15.53 -11.71 -6.58
CA GLU A 201 15.41 -12.37 -7.89
C GLU A 201 15.11 -13.84 -7.72
N SER A 202 14.29 -14.39 -8.60
CA SER A 202 14.00 -15.83 -8.60
C SER A 202 15.25 -16.66 -8.82
N SER A 203 15.44 -17.70 -7.99
CA SER A 203 16.50 -18.68 -8.15
C SER A 203 16.30 -19.61 -9.37
N VAL A 204 15.13 -19.55 -9.98
CA VAL A 204 14.73 -20.36 -11.15
C VAL A 204 15.66 -20.11 -12.35
N ARG A 205 16.30 -18.95 -12.42
CA ARG A 205 17.25 -18.60 -13.48
C ARG A 205 18.32 -19.68 -13.73
N GLY A 206 18.82 -20.33 -12.67
CA GLY A 206 19.80 -21.40 -12.79
C GLY A 206 19.29 -22.64 -13.52
N ILE A 207 18.02 -22.99 -13.31
CA ILE A 207 17.37 -24.17 -13.91
C ILE A 207 17.18 -23.98 -15.43
N TYR A 208 16.87 -22.75 -15.86
CA TYR A 208 16.64 -22.43 -17.26
C TYR A 208 17.88 -21.95 -18.02
N ARG A 209 19.06 -21.94 -17.39
CA ARG A 209 20.30 -21.47 -18.02
C ARG A 209 20.59 -22.18 -19.35
N ASP A 210 20.52 -23.52 -19.36
CA ASP A 210 20.78 -24.31 -20.55
C ASP A 210 19.77 -24.04 -21.66
N LEU A 211 18.51 -23.83 -21.31
CA LEU A 211 17.45 -23.46 -22.25
C LEU A 211 17.75 -22.11 -22.89
N MET A 212 18.05 -21.09 -22.05
CA MET A 212 18.39 -19.75 -22.52
C MET A 212 19.61 -19.73 -23.43
N GLU A 213 20.63 -20.56 -23.12
CA GLU A 213 21.80 -20.71 -24.00
C GLU A 213 21.41 -21.31 -25.34
N LYS A 214 20.57 -22.34 -25.39
CA LYS A 214 20.10 -22.93 -26.66
C LYS A 214 19.26 -21.98 -27.48
N ILE A 215 18.39 -21.16 -26.82
CA ILE A 215 17.62 -20.11 -27.47
C ILE A 215 18.56 -19.05 -28.06
N LYS A 216 19.59 -18.63 -27.34
CA LYS A 216 20.62 -17.71 -27.84
C LYS A 216 21.34 -18.26 -29.06
N ILE A 217 21.69 -19.54 -29.06
CA ILE A 217 22.29 -20.20 -30.22
C ILE A 217 21.31 -20.22 -31.39
N TYR A 218 20.03 -20.53 -31.16
CA TYR A 218 18.98 -20.50 -32.17
C TYR A 218 18.84 -19.11 -32.81
N ASN A 219 18.75 -18.06 -31.97
CA ASN A 219 18.56 -16.67 -32.43
C ASN A 219 19.75 -16.17 -33.28
N ASN A 220 20.98 -16.61 -32.95
CA ASN A 220 22.20 -16.22 -33.65
C ASN A 220 22.54 -17.13 -34.87
N ALA A 221 21.77 -18.18 -35.11
CA ALA A 221 22.06 -19.10 -36.20
C ALA A 221 21.72 -18.47 -37.57
N THR A 222 22.62 -18.61 -38.51
CA THR A 222 22.46 -18.23 -39.91
C THR A 222 22.10 -19.45 -40.77
N GLY A 223 21.08 -19.35 -41.61
CA GLY A 223 20.59 -20.45 -42.44
C GLY A 223 19.48 -21.28 -41.75
N SER A 224 19.41 -22.60 -42.06
CA SER A 224 18.37 -23.46 -41.48
C SER A 224 18.54 -23.60 -39.96
N LYS A 225 17.51 -23.29 -39.20
CA LYS A 225 17.48 -23.32 -37.73
C LYS A 225 16.85 -24.60 -37.16
N GLU A 226 16.53 -25.59 -37.97
CA GLU A 226 15.80 -26.79 -37.54
C GLU A 226 16.49 -27.54 -36.42
N LYS A 227 17.82 -27.77 -36.54
CA LYS A 227 18.60 -28.47 -35.53
C LYS A 227 18.63 -27.74 -34.18
N GLN A 228 18.76 -26.42 -34.24
CA GLN A 228 18.76 -25.57 -33.05
C GLN A 228 17.36 -25.53 -32.40
N SER A 229 16.29 -25.44 -33.21
CA SER A 229 14.92 -25.51 -32.75
C SER A 229 14.60 -26.84 -32.05
N LEU A 230 15.05 -27.97 -32.60
CA LEU A 230 14.93 -29.26 -31.94
C LEU A 230 15.66 -29.32 -30.60
N ALA A 231 16.84 -28.68 -30.50
CA ALA A 231 17.58 -28.60 -29.23
C ALA A 231 16.84 -27.76 -28.17
N VAL A 232 16.23 -26.64 -28.59
CA VAL A 232 15.35 -25.85 -27.73
C VAL A 232 14.16 -26.68 -27.29
N LYS A 233 13.48 -27.35 -28.23
CA LYS A 233 12.34 -28.21 -27.94
C LYS A 233 12.64 -29.31 -26.96
N ALA A 234 13.78 -30.00 -27.12
CA ALA A 234 14.19 -31.09 -26.23
C ALA A 234 14.30 -30.62 -24.77
N LEU A 235 14.85 -29.42 -24.52
CA LEU A 235 14.90 -28.82 -23.17
C LEU A 235 13.53 -28.33 -22.70
N THR A 236 12.75 -27.73 -23.58
CA THR A 236 11.39 -27.29 -23.29
C THR A 236 10.51 -28.45 -22.81
N VAL A 237 10.61 -29.60 -23.47
CA VAL A 237 9.91 -30.84 -23.11
C VAL A 237 10.44 -31.41 -21.79
N LYS A 238 11.77 -31.46 -21.63
CA LYS A 238 12.43 -31.94 -20.41
C LYS A 238 12.03 -31.11 -19.18
N LEU A 239 11.88 -29.78 -19.31
CA LEU A 239 11.49 -28.86 -18.25
C LEU A 239 9.98 -28.78 -18.04
N GLY A 240 9.18 -29.46 -18.87
CA GLY A 240 7.71 -29.42 -18.78
C GLY A 240 7.03 -28.17 -19.36
N ILE A 241 7.78 -27.18 -19.80
CA ILE A 241 7.30 -25.88 -20.33
C ILE A 241 6.32 -26.06 -21.50
N HIS A 242 6.49 -27.09 -22.32
CA HIS A 242 5.59 -27.39 -23.43
C HIS A 242 4.14 -27.56 -22.98
N ARG A 243 3.90 -28.09 -21.77
CA ARG A 243 2.54 -28.29 -21.22
C ARG A 243 1.90 -26.96 -20.87
N GLU A 244 2.64 -26.09 -20.19
CA GLU A 244 2.17 -24.76 -19.81
C GLU A 244 1.83 -23.90 -21.04
N LEU A 245 2.61 -24.05 -22.11
CA LEU A 245 2.42 -23.28 -23.34
C LEU A 245 1.49 -23.99 -24.36
N GLY A 246 0.99 -25.19 -24.06
CA GLY A 246 0.17 -25.96 -25.00
C GLY A 246 0.92 -26.31 -26.30
N LEU A 247 2.22 -26.59 -26.22
CA LEU A 247 3.08 -26.96 -27.34
C LEU A 247 3.21 -28.47 -27.47
N ASP A 248 3.43 -28.96 -28.70
CA ASP A 248 3.64 -30.38 -28.91
C ASP A 248 5.00 -30.86 -28.38
N SER A 249 5.11 -32.13 -28.02
CA SER A 249 6.32 -32.76 -27.46
C SER A 249 7.10 -33.65 -28.45
N LEU A 250 6.66 -33.73 -29.72
CA LEU A 250 7.30 -34.62 -30.72
C LEU A 250 8.66 -34.09 -31.14
N LEU A 251 9.74 -34.78 -30.75
CA LEU A 251 11.11 -34.35 -31.02
C LEU A 251 11.53 -34.53 -32.49
N THR A 252 10.69 -35.08 -33.34
CA THR A 252 10.93 -35.20 -34.81
C THR A 252 10.48 -33.95 -35.57
N ARG A 253 9.64 -33.09 -34.97
CA ARG A 253 9.18 -31.84 -35.55
C ARG A 253 9.80 -30.65 -34.82
N PRO A 254 10.57 -29.77 -35.51
CA PRO A 254 11.09 -28.56 -34.89
C PRO A 254 9.94 -27.61 -34.49
N TYR A 255 10.18 -26.80 -33.49
CA TYR A 255 9.30 -25.64 -33.22
C TYR A 255 9.47 -24.59 -34.32
N SER A 256 8.36 -23.96 -34.68
CA SER A 256 8.37 -22.75 -35.50
C SER A 256 9.06 -21.59 -34.76
N GLU A 257 9.34 -20.52 -35.48
CA GLU A 257 9.94 -19.33 -34.88
C GLU A 257 9.04 -18.71 -33.79
N ASP A 258 7.72 -18.72 -34.01
CA ASP A 258 6.74 -18.23 -33.02
C ASP A 258 6.66 -19.14 -31.80
N GLU A 259 6.75 -20.47 -31.98
CA GLU A 259 6.78 -21.41 -30.86
C GLU A 259 8.07 -21.24 -30.03
N VAL A 260 9.24 -21.04 -30.67
CA VAL A 260 10.49 -20.73 -29.97
C VAL A 260 10.41 -19.40 -29.23
N ALA A 261 9.83 -18.35 -29.85
CA ALA A 261 9.65 -17.06 -29.20
C ALA A 261 8.73 -17.15 -27.96
N ARG A 262 7.68 -17.98 -27.99
CA ARG A 262 6.82 -18.23 -26.83
C ARG A 262 7.59 -18.93 -25.70
N VAL A 263 8.43 -19.91 -26.01
CA VAL A 263 9.29 -20.58 -25.02
C VAL A 263 10.30 -19.60 -24.42
N GLU A 264 10.92 -18.76 -25.24
CA GLU A 264 11.85 -17.73 -24.83
C GLU A 264 11.20 -16.74 -23.86
N ASN A 265 10.06 -16.19 -24.23
CA ASN A 265 9.35 -15.22 -23.40
C ASN A 265 8.95 -15.82 -22.05
N PHE A 266 8.44 -17.04 -22.03
CA PHE A 266 8.09 -17.74 -20.81
C PHE A 266 9.31 -17.99 -19.90
N ALA A 267 10.43 -18.46 -20.48
CA ALA A 267 11.65 -18.72 -19.72
C ALA A 267 12.27 -17.43 -19.16
N GLU A 268 12.27 -16.34 -19.93
CA GLU A 268 12.74 -15.02 -19.48
C GLU A 268 11.83 -14.42 -18.41
N GLU A 269 10.52 -14.58 -18.54
CA GLU A 269 9.55 -14.10 -17.54
C GLU A 269 9.82 -14.77 -16.20
N LEU A 270 9.92 -16.10 -16.15
CA LEU A 270 10.25 -16.84 -14.94
C LEU A 270 11.64 -16.48 -14.39
N ALA A 271 12.62 -16.31 -15.26
CA ALA A 271 14.00 -15.96 -14.84
C ALA A 271 14.12 -14.53 -14.27
N THR A 272 13.20 -13.64 -14.63
CA THR A 272 13.16 -12.25 -14.17
C THR A 272 12.07 -12.01 -13.11
N GLU A 273 11.31 -13.04 -12.74
CA GLU A 273 10.28 -12.93 -11.72
C GLU A 273 10.87 -12.48 -10.39
N LYS A 274 10.17 -11.56 -9.75
CA LYS A 274 10.52 -11.06 -8.43
C LYS A 274 9.76 -11.86 -7.40
N ILE A 275 10.49 -12.48 -6.50
CA ILE A 275 9.93 -13.21 -5.37
C ILE A 275 10.15 -12.43 -4.09
N THR A 276 9.28 -12.62 -3.11
CA THR A 276 9.51 -12.10 -1.77
C THR A 276 10.43 -13.02 -0.97
N GLY A 277 11.27 -12.43 -0.15
CA GLY A 277 12.13 -13.15 0.77
C GLY A 277 11.38 -13.65 2.01
N GLN A 278 12.12 -13.77 3.12
CA GLN A 278 11.53 -14.10 4.42
C GLN A 278 10.56 -13.02 4.88
N LEU A 279 9.61 -13.41 5.75
CA LEU A 279 8.71 -12.45 6.38
C LEU A 279 9.50 -11.30 7.01
N TYR A 280 9.00 -10.09 6.85
CA TYR A 280 9.55 -8.92 7.50
C TYR A 280 9.14 -8.87 8.97
N THR A 281 10.07 -8.54 9.82
CA THR A 281 9.79 -8.25 11.24
C THR A 281 9.89 -6.75 11.46
N MET A 282 8.80 -6.13 11.88
CA MET A 282 8.73 -4.70 12.16
C MET A 282 9.87 -4.24 13.08
N GLY A 283 10.54 -3.17 12.68
CA GLY A 283 11.65 -2.59 13.43
C GLY A 283 13.00 -3.29 13.24
N ILE A 284 13.08 -4.36 12.44
CA ILE A 284 14.35 -5.04 12.14
C ILE A 284 14.82 -4.67 10.72
N PRO A 285 16.02 -4.07 10.58
CA PRO A 285 16.54 -3.70 9.26
C PRO A 285 16.72 -4.90 8.35
N TYR A 286 16.53 -4.68 7.05
CA TYR A 286 16.94 -5.65 6.04
C TYR A 286 18.46 -5.81 6.03
N GLU A 287 18.92 -7.02 5.74
CA GLU A 287 20.32 -7.24 5.39
C GLU A 287 20.72 -6.38 4.19
N PRO A 288 21.98 -5.88 4.11
CA PRO A 288 22.43 -4.97 3.04
C PRO A 288 22.19 -5.51 1.63
N GLU A 289 22.34 -6.81 1.41
CA GLU A 289 22.09 -7.49 0.14
C GLU A 289 20.60 -7.43 -0.22
N ARG A 290 19.71 -7.50 0.77
CA ARG A 290 18.26 -7.43 0.57
C ARG A 290 17.79 -6.01 0.28
N ILE A 291 18.44 -4.99 0.87
CA ILE A 291 18.22 -3.59 0.48
C ILE A 291 18.64 -3.41 -0.97
N THR A 292 19.81 -3.92 -1.35
CA THR A 292 20.33 -3.81 -2.72
C THR A 292 19.38 -4.47 -3.72
N SER A 293 18.93 -5.71 -3.46
CA SER A 293 18.02 -6.43 -4.36
C SER A 293 16.65 -5.73 -4.46
N SER A 294 16.14 -5.17 -3.36
CA SER A 294 14.88 -4.42 -3.37
C SER A 294 15.01 -3.13 -4.19
N VAL A 295 16.10 -2.38 -4.05
CA VAL A 295 16.36 -1.17 -4.87
C VAL A 295 16.50 -1.52 -6.35
N LEU A 296 17.19 -2.63 -6.67
CA LEU A 296 17.27 -3.13 -8.05
C LEU A 296 15.87 -3.45 -8.60
N ALA A 297 15.03 -4.11 -7.82
CA ALA A 297 13.66 -4.39 -8.20
C ALA A 297 12.82 -3.12 -8.44
N MET A 298 13.02 -2.07 -7.64
CA MET A 298 12.30 -0.80 -7.74
C MET A 298 12.74 0.06 -8.94
N ALA A 299 14.03 0.03 -9.32
CA ALA A 299 14.59 1.01 -10.23
C ALA A 299 14.93 0.45 -11.62
N THR A 300 15.23 -0.85 -11.76
CA THR A 300 15.73 -1.40 -13.03
C THR A 300 14.68 -1.36 -14.14
N GLU A 301 13.50 -1.89 -13.90
CA GLU A 301 12.44 -1.96 -14.91
C GLU A 301 11.90 -0.58 -15.33
N PRO A 302 11.63 0.35 -14.41
CA PRO A 302 11.20 1.70 -14.82
C PRO A 302 12.18 2.37 -15.78
N ILE A 303 13.49 2.23 -15.54
CA ILE A 303 14.51 2.75 -16.47
C ILE A 303 14.46 1.99 -17.79
N ALA A 304 14.47 0.65 -17.77
CA ALA A 304 14.51 -0.18 -18.96
C ALA A 304 13.31 0.05 -19.91
N TYR A 305 12.09 0.04 -19.37
CA TYR A 305 10.87 0.29 -20.15
C TYR A 305 10.78 1.72 -20.66
N SER A 306 11.25 2.70 -19.90
CA SER A 306 11.29 4.09 -20.34
C SER A 306 12.29 4.29 -21.48
N LEU A 307 13.46 3.65 -21.43
CA LEU A 307 14.44 3.66 -22.52
C LEU A 307 13.88 3.00 -23.79
N LEU A 308 13.19 1.86 -23.68
CA LEU A 308 12.49 1.24 -24.79
C LEU A 308 11.43 2.19 -25.38
N SER A 309 10.66 2.87 -24.53
CA SER A 309 9.65 3.85 -24.98
C SER A 309 10.28 5.01 -25.76
N LEU A 310 11.41 5.54 -25.29
CA LEU A 310 12.15 6.59 -26.00
C LEU A 310 12.65 6.11 -27.36
N ASP A 311 13.21 4.89 -27.42
CA ASP A 311 13.71 4.32 -28.68
C ASP A 311 12.59 4.00 -29.68
N LYS A 312 11.42 3.55 -29.20
CA LYS A 312 10.23 3.38 -30.06
C LYS A 312 9.81 4.71 -30.71
N GLN A 313 9.72 5.76 -29.92
CA GLN A 313 9.31 7.09 -30.42
C GLN A 313 10.31 7.69 -31.41
N ARG A 314 11.58 7.26 -31.36
CA ARG A 314 12.64 7.64 -32.28
C ARG A 314 12.80 6.71 -33.48
N GLY A 315 11.99 5.65 -33.58
CA GLY A 315 12.13 4.63 -34.63
C GLY A 315 13.39 3.78 -34.49
N LYS A 316 14.07 3.75 -33.33
CA LYS A 316 15.27 2.96 -33.08
C LYS A 316 14.99 1.56 -32.54
N ALA A 317 13.81 1.35 -31.93
CA ALA A 317 13.39 0.03 -31.47
C ALA A 317 12.85 -0.77 -32.67
N THR A 318 13.36 -1.97 -32.87
CA THR A 318 12.87 -2.91 -33.90
C THR A 318 11.69 -3.71 -33.34
N ALA A 319 10.80 -4.19 -34.23
CA ALA A 319 9.68 -5.07 -33.84
C ALA A 319 10.15 -6.35 -33.12
N ASP A 320 11.38 -6.80 -33.40
CA ASP A 320 11.97 -7.97 -32.77
C ASP A 320 12.16 -7.83 -31.25
N VAL A 321 12.41 -6.60 -30.75
CA VAL A 321 12.56 -6.36 -29.30
C VAL A 321 11.26 -6.63 -28.55
N GLU A 322 10.11 -6.45 -29.19
CA GLU A 322 8.80 -6.76 -28.59
C GLU A 322 8.47 -8.24 -28.69
N LYS A 323 8.93 -8.88 -29.77
CA LYS A 323 8.71 -10.31 -30.02
C LYS A 323 9.60 -11.18 -29.14
N HIS A 324 10.86 -10.75 -28.90
CA HIS A 324 11.87 -11.52 -28.17
C HIS A 324 12.29 -10.80 -26.89
N ARG A 325 11.85 -11.30 -25.75
CA ARG A 325 12.16 -10.73 -24.44
C ARG A 325 13.67 -10.76 -24.12
N SER A 326 14.41 -11.70 -24.64
CA SER A 326 15.87 -11.75 -24.49
C SER A 326 16.56 -10.52 -25.09
N LEU A 327 16.05 -9.99 -26.20
CA LEU A 327 16.57 -8.75 -26.80
C LEU A 327 16.25 -7.53 -25.92
N PHE A 328 15.07 -7.49 -25.31
CA PHE A 328 14.73 -6.47 -24.32
C PHE A 328 15.67 -6.55 -23.10
N THR A 329 15.86 -7.76 -22.57
CA THR A 329 16.76 -8.00 -21.42
C THR A 329 18.19 -7.54 -21.77
N GLN A 330 18.72 -7.90 -22.93
CA GLN A 330 20.07 -7.53 -23.33
C GLN A 330 20.25 -6.03 -23.60
N ARG A 331 19.29 -5.40 -24.28
CA ARG A 331 19.43 -3.99 -24.74
C ARG A 331 19.05 -2.98 -23.67
N TYR A 332 18.10 -3.29 -22.81
CA TYR A 332 17.53 -2.33 -21.86
C TYR A 332 17.65 -2.77 -20.42
N LEU A 333 17.26 -4.00 -20.05
CA LEU A 333 17.19 -4.42 -18.66
C LEU A 333 18.59 -4.57 -18.03
N ASN A 334 19.51 -5.30 -18.68
CA ASN A 334 20.87 -5.48 -18.14
C ASN A 334 21.65 -4.17 -18.03
N PRO A 335 21.66 -3.26 -19.02
CA PRO A 335 22.28 -1.95 -18.89
C PRO A 335 21.65 -1.10 -17.78
N ALA A 336 20.32 -1.10 -17.64
CA ALA A 336 19.62 -0.40 -16.57
C ALA A 336 20.03 -0.96 -15.20
N ARG A 337 20.08 -2.28 -15.05
CA ARG A 337 20.55 -2.94 -13.83
C ARG A 337 21.98 -2.51 -13.46
N ALA A 338 22.91 -2.60 -14.39
CA ALA A 338 24.30 -2.19 -14.16
C ALA A 338 24.44 -0.70 -13.79
N LEU A 339 23.55 0.15 -14.33
CA LEU A 339 23.44 1.56 -13.95
C LEU A 339 22.96 1.71 -12.51
N VAL A 340 21.88 1.01 -12.13
CA VAL A 340 21.31 1.05 -10.78
C VAL A 340 22.32 0.56 -9.74
N GLU A 341 23.07 -0.52 -10.02
CA GLU A 341 24.13 -1.03 -9.14
C GLU A 341 25.21 0.03 -8.87
N LYS A 342 25.61 0.79 -9.91
CA LYS A 342 26.55 1.90 -9.76
C LYS A 342 25.97 3.05 -8.91
N LEU A 343 24.68 3.36 -9.10
CA LEU A 343 23.99 4.41 -8.34
C LEU A 343 23.76 4.02 -6.88
N ILE A 344 23.51 2.73 -6.59
CA ILE A 344 23.42 2.21 -5.22
C ILE A 344 24.76 2.41 -4.49
N SER A 345 25.88 2.18 -5.20
CA SER A 345 27.23 2.34 -4.65
C SER A 345 27.63 3.80 -4.53
N ASN A 346 27.25 4.63 -5.48
CA ASN A 346 27.56 6.07 -5.50
C ASN A 346 26.40 6.90 -6.05
N PRO A 347 25.45 7.33 -5.21
CA PRO A 347 24.31 8.15 -5.63
C PRO A 347 24.68 9.52 -6.24
N ALA A 348 25.86 10.04 -5.96
CA ALA A 348 26.31 11.32 -6.52
C ALA A 348 26.52 11.28 -8.05
N LEU A 349 26.57 10.09 -8.64
CA LEU A 349 26.62 9.92 -10.10
C LEU A 349 25.32 10.32 -10.80
N ALA A 350 24.22 10.56 -10.10
CA ALA A 350 22.91 10.92 -10.66
C ALA A 350 22.86 12.36 -11.18
N THR A 351 23.70 12.68 -12.16
CA THR A 351 23.83 13.99 -12.80
C THR A 351 23.00 14.12 -14.08
N ASP A 352 22.75 15.35 -14.54
CA ASP A 352 22.10 15.59 -15.83
C ASP A 352 22.89 14.95 -16.98
N GLU A 353 24.20 14.99 -16.91
CA GLU A 353 25.06 14.36 -17.92
C GLU A 353 24.85 12.84 -17.98
N LEU A 354 24.78 12.17 -16.84
CA LEU A 354 24.49 10.73 -16.79
C LEU A 354 23.10 10.43 -17.36
N ILE A 355 22.10 11.23 -17.01
CA ILE A 355 20.71 11.06 -17.50
C ILE A 355 20.68 11.23 -19.02
N CYS A 356 21.25 12.32 -19.55
CA CYS A 356 21.32 12.58 -20.99
C CYS A 356 22.03 11.45 -21.75
N ARG A 357 23.16 10.99 -21.24
CA ARG A 357 23.92 9.89 -21.83
C ARG A 357 23.13 8.58 -21.80
N THR A 358 22.47 8.28 -20.69
CA THR A 358 21.67 7.03 -20.54
C THR A 358 20.48 7.02 -21.47
N ALA A 359 19.76 8.12 -21.57
CA ALA A 359 18.58 8.25 -22.44
C ALA A 359 18.94 8.59 -23.89
N GLY A 360 20.19 8.87 -24.21
CA GLY A 360 20.65 9.29 -25.54
C GLY A 360 20.01 10.60 -26.00
N VAL A 361 19.85 11.59 -25.11
CA VAL A 361 19.20 12.88 -25.33
C VAL A 361 20.16 14.03 -25.13
N SER A 362 19.82 15.20 -25.71
CA SER A 362 20.53 16.44 -25.42
C SER A 362 20.05 17.08 -24.10
N PRO A 363 20.85 17.99 -23.50
CA PRO A 363 20.41 18.78 -22.34
C PRO A 363 19.15 19.60 -22.61
N GLU A 364 18.96 20.09 -23.86
CA GLU A 364 17.79 20.86 -24.27
C GLU A 364 16.53 19.98 -24.31
N GLU A 365 16.64 18.74 -24.79
CA GLU A 365 15.54 17.77 -24.78
C GLU A 365 15.14 17.43 -23.33
N LEU A 366 16.10 17.27 -22.43
CA LEU A 366 15.83 17.04 -21.00
C LEU A 366 15.14 18.25 -20.37
N ALA A 367 15.61 19.47 -20.64
CA ALA A 367 14.99 20.69 -20.15
C ALA A 367 13.55 20.85 -20.67
N LYS A 368 13.30 20.55 -21.95
CA LYS A 368 11.97 20.57 -22.55
C LYS A 368 11.05 19.53 -21.92
N ALA A 369 11.53 18.32 -21.65
CA ALA A 369 10.75 17.28 -21.00
C ALA A 369 10.31 17.71 -19.57
N ARG A 370 11.19 18.32 -18.80
CA ARG A 370 10.89 18.90 -17.48
C ARG A 370 9.84 20.03 -17.58
N GLU A 371 9.91 20.89 -18.61
CA GLU A 371 8.91 21.94 -18.84
C GLU A 371 7.52 21.35 -19.12
N ILE A 372 7.45 20.32 -19.96
CA ILE A 372 6.20 19.63 -20.30
C ILE A 372 5.60 18.96 -19.04
N GLU A 373 6.40 18.24 -18.27
CA GLU A 373 5.95 17.60 -17.05
C GLU A 373 5.45 18.62 -16.02
N ALA A 374 6.22 19.69 -15.79
CA ALA A 374 5.84 20.78 -14.88
C ALA A 374 4.52 21.43 -15.30
N SER A 375 4.30 21.64 -16.62
CA SER A 375 3.06 22.22 -17.15
C SER A 375 1.84 21.32 -16.91
N ARG A 376 2.02 20.01 -16.95
CA ARG A 376 0.96 19.01 -16.71
C ARG A 376 0.62 18.86 -15.23
N ASN A 377 1.65 18.88 -14.38
CA ASN A 377 1.52 18.74 -12.92
C ASN A 377 1.17 20.06 -12.24
N ALA A 378 1.18 21.19 -12.99
CA ALA A 378 0.76 22.48 -12.45
C ALA A 378 -0.69 22.41 -11.94
N PRO A 379 -0.94 22.79 -10.70
CA PRO A 379 -2.28 22.78 -10.12
C PRO A 379 -3.22 23.63 -11.00
N LYS A 380 -4.38 23.09 -11.35
CA LYS A 380 -5.38 23.77 -12.17
C LYS A 380 -6.51 24.32 -11.30
N GLY A 381 -7.07 25.47 -11.69
CA GLY A 381 -8.24 26.05 -11.04
C GLY A 381 -8.02 26.51 -9.60
N MET A 382 -8.97 26.24 -8.71
CA MET A 382 -8.97 26.70 -7.31
C MET A 382 -7.76 26.13 -6.53
N MET A 383 -7.30 24.93 -6.84
CA MET A 383 -6.16 24.30 -6.17
C MET A 383 -4.83 25.02 -6.47
N ALA A 384 -4.66 25.51 -7.71
CA ALA A 384 -3.51 26.36 -8.09
C ALA A 384 -3.45 27.64 -7.24
N MET A 385 -4.62 28.20 -6.96
CA MET A 385 -4.73 29.42 -6.16
C MET A 385 -4.47 29.19 -4.68
N MET A 386 -4.97 28.09 -4.13
CA MET A 386 -4.71 27.71 -2.73
C MET A 386 -3.23 27.44 -2.50
N MET A 387 -2.54 26.76 -3.42
CA MET A 387 -1.09 26.53 -3.33
C MET A 387 -0.28 27.79 -3.51
N ALA A 388 -0.64 28.68 -4.45
CA ALA A 388 0.03 29.97 -4.63
C ALA A 388 -0.16 30.90 -3.41
N ALA A 389 -1.34 30.86 -2.77
CA ALA A 389 -1.61 31.58 -1.54
C ALA A 389 -0.83 31.02 -0.34
N ALA A 390 -0.73 29.68 -0.24
CA ALA A 390 0.06 29.02 0.81
C ALA A 390 1.56 29.27 0.64
N ALA A 391 2.07 29.31 -0.60
CA ALA A 391 3.47 29.63 -0.89
C ALA A 391 3.82 31.09 -0.55
N LYS A 392 2.91 32.05 -0.83
CA LYS A 392 3.08 33.45 -0.40
C LYS A 392 3.07 33.58 1.12
N ASN A 393 2.17 32.91 1.82
CA ASN A 393 2.15 32.92 3.28
C ASN A 393 3.43 32.32 3.91
N LYS A 394 4.01 31.29 3.30
CA LYS A 394 5.31 30.75 3.74
C LYS A 394 6.50 31.68 3.51
N ALA A 395 6.43 32.55 2.50
CA ALA A 395 7.45 33.56 2.24
C ALA A 395 7.34 34.76 3.20
N GLU A 396 6.13 35.09 3.66
CA GLU A 396 5.86 36.18 4.60
C GLU A 396 6.01 35.80 6.08
N ASP A 397 5.99 34.50 6.41
CA ASP A 397 6.08 33.99 7.80
C ASP A 397 7.50 34.04 8.41
N LYS A 398 8.46 34.61 7.72
CA LYS A 398 9.76 34.95 8.33
C LYS A 398 9.71 36.17 9.27
N THR A 399 8.56 36.77 9.47
CA THR A 399 8.37 37.98 10.31
C THR A 399 7.24 37.84 11.37
N GLY A 400 6.94 36.64 11.84
CA GLY A 400 6.31 36.35 13.15
C GLY A 400 5.09 37.16 13.58
N LYS A 401 4.00 37.26 12.78
CA LYS A 401 2.66 37.59 13.28
C LYS A 401 1.59 36.96 12.41
N ALA A 402 0.91 35.93 12.95
CA ALA A 402 -0.26 35.31 12.33
C ALA A 402 -1.48 36.23 12.41
N THR A 403 -1.92 36.76 11.26
CA THR A 403 -3.26 37.34 11.11
C THR A 403 -4.01 36.55 10.03
N HIS A 404 -5.10 35.90 10.40
CA HIS A 404 -6.03 35.21 9.50
C HIS A 404 -6.76 36.21 8.59
N LYS A 405 -6.06 36.84 7.65
CA LYS A 405 -6.69 37.59 6.57
C LYS A 405 -6.58 36.82 5.26
N MET A 406 -7.74 36.58 4.64
CA MET A 406 -7.81 35.96 3.31
C MET A 406 -6.99 36.80 2.32
N PRO A 407 -6.08 36.21 1.52
CA PRO A 407 -5.24 36.94 0.56
C PRO A 407 -6.10 37.72 -0.45
N GLU A 408 -5.68 38.94 -0.80
CA GLU A 408 -6.40 39.79 -1.78
C GLU A 408 -6.60 39.13 -3.15
N ALA A 409 -5.63 38.31 -3.59
CA ALA A 409 -5.75 37.50 -4.82
C ALA A 409 -6.88 36.46 -4.75
N MET A 410 -7.23 35.98 -3.57
CA MET A 410 -8.35 35.05 -3.36
C MET A 410 -9.68 35.80 -3.35
N LYS A 411 -9.70 37.04 -2.87
CA LYS A 411 -10.85 37.94 -2.95
C LYS A 411 -11.12 38.40 -4.38
N GLU A 412 -10.06 38.69 -5.16
CA GLU A 412 -10.17 39.11 -6.57
C GLU A 412 -10.71 37.99 -7.47
N LYS A 413 -10.32 36.76 -7.27
CA LYS A 413 -10.81 35.63 -8.07
C LYS A 413 -12.12 35.03 -7.58
N MET A 414 -12.49 35.17 -6.32
CA MET A 414 -13.90 35.01 -5.92
C MET A 414 -14.79 36.05 -6.61
N LYS A 415 -14.25 37.24 -6.91
CA LYS A 415 -14.90 38.23 -7.78
C LYS A 415 -15.00 37.78 -9.25
N GLU A 416 -13.93 37.16 -9.80
CA GLU A 416 -13.92 36.66 -11.19
C GLU A 416 -14.81 35.42 -11.38
N MET A 417 -14.87 34.50 -10.41
CA MET A 417 -15.82 33.36 -10.44
C MET A 417 -17.28 33.81 -10.33
N GLY A 418 -17.55 34.92 -9.63
CA GLY A 418 -18.87 35.56 -9.62
C GLY A 418 -19.25 36.17 -10.98
N ALA A 419 -18.26 36.53 -11.81
CA ALA A 419 -18.47 37.13 -13.13
C ALA A 419 -18.82 36.14 -14.25
N HIS A 420 -18.55 34.84 -14.05
CA HIS A 420 -18.87 33.74 -14.99
C HIS A 420 -20.09 32.89 -14.58
N MET A 421 -20.63 33.09 -13.40
CA MET A 421 -21.94 32.54 -13.02
C MET A 421 -23.04 33.48 -13.46
N ASP A 422 -24.06 32.92 -14.09
CA ASP A 422 -25.30 33.63 -14.39
C ASP A 422 -25.74 34.41 -13.12
N SER A 423 -25.90 35.73 -13.28
CA SER A 423 -26.12 36.66 -12.18
C SER A 423 -27.33 36.28 -11.30
N SER A 424 -28.29 35.56 -11.86
CA SER A 424 -29.44 35.02 -11.15
C SER A 424 -29.05 33.88 -10.19
N LYS A 425 -28.13 32.98 -10.59
CA LYS A 425 -27.65 31.85 -9.77
C LYS A 425 -26.71 32.29 -8.65
N ALA A 426 -25.87 33.30 -8.90
CA ALA A 426 -24.99 33.87 -7.88
C ALA A 426 -25.78 34.56 -6.76
N MET A 427 -26.84 35.26 -7.12
CA MET A 427 -27.73 35.93 -6.19
C MET A 427 -28.57 34.94 -5.35
N GLU A 428 -29.03 33.85 -5.99
CA GLU A 428 -29.78 32.80 -5.32
C GLU A 428 -28.93 32.02 -4.30
N MET A 429 -27.68 31.80 -4.65
CA MET A 429 -26.70 31.13 -3.79
C MET A 429 -26.30 32.01 -2.59
N ALA A 430 -26.10 33.29 -2.79
CA ALA A 430 -25.84 34.24 -1.73
C ALA A 430 -27.04 34.38 -0.76
N LYS A 431 -28.28 34.33 -1.27
CA LYS A 431 -29.49 34.27 -0.44
C LYS A 431 -29.57 32.97 0.37
N LYS A 432 -29.27 31.82 -0.21
CA LYS A 432 -29.24 30.53 0.48
C LYS A 432 -28.16 30.44 1.57
N MET A 433 -27.07 31.20 1.41
CA MET A 433 -25.97 31.29 2.39
C MET A 433 -26.20 32.37 3.47
N GLY A 434 -27.38 33.00 3.55
CA GLY A 434 -27.74 33.93 4.61
C GLY A 434 -27.12 35.31 4.50
N ALA A 435 -26.76 35.75 3.28
CA ALA A 435 -26.23 37.11 3.07
C ALA A 435 -27.24 38.18 3.41
N SER A 436 -26.82 39.24 4.13
CA SER A 436 -27.68 40.35 4.55
C SER A 436 -28.22 41.15 3.36
N PRO A 437 -29.38 41.78 3.48
CA PRO A 437 -29.95 42.61 2.41
C PRO A 437 -29.03 43.71 1.88
N GLU A 438 -28.15 44.25 2.74
CA GLU A 438 -27.13 45.22 2.33
C GLU A 438 -25.98 44.61 1.52
N ALA A 439 -25.60 43.37 1.85
CA ALA A 439 -24.58 42.64 1.11
C ALA A 439 -25.06 42.25 -0.29
N LEU A 440 -26.31 41.87 -0.44
CA LEU A 440 -26.98 41.57 -1.70
C LEU A 440 -27.09 42.82 -2.60
N LYS A 441 -27.44 43.98 -2.06
CA LYS A 441 -27.46 45.26 -2.80
C LYS A 441 -26.06 45.70 -3.26
N LYS A 442 -25.03 45.45 -2.49
CA LYS A 442 -23.63 45.71 -2.89
C LYS A 442 -23.10 44.73 -3.95
N MET A 443 -23.60 43.51 -3.98
CA MET A 443 -23.30 42.54 -5.05
C MET A 443 -23.97 42.96 -6.37
N GLU A 444 -25.20 43.39 -6.34
CA GLU A 444 -25.96 43.84 -7.52
C GLU A 444 -25.31 45.08 -8.18
N ALA A 445 -24.79 46.02 -7.39
CA ALA A 445 -24.10 47.22 -7.85
C ALA A 445 -22.70 46.98 -8.47
N LYS A 446 -22.11 45.81 -8.28
CA LYS A 446 -20.76 45.44 -8.78
C LYS A 446 -20.75 44.58 -10.02
N MET A 447 -21.89 44.21 -10.60
CA MET A 447 -22.01 43.30 -11.75
C MET A 447 -22.01 44.02 -13.10
N ASN A 448 -21.13 44.99 -13.32
CA ASN A 448 -20.98 45.62 -14.66
C ASN A 448 -19.65 45.16 -15.30
N PRO A 449 -19.66 44.61 -16.54
CA PRO A 449 -18.49 43.97 -17.09
C PRO A 449 -17.54 45.00 -17.74
N GLN A 450 -16.33 45.15 -17.25
CA GLN A 450 -15.21 45.76 -17.97
C GLN A 450 -14.11 44.77 -18.25
N LYS A 451 -13.78 44.68 -19.53
CA LYS A 451 -12.63 44.07 -20.27
C LYS A 451 -11.75 43.06 -19.52
N VAL A 452 -11.86 41.82 -19.98
CA VAL A 452 -10.96 40.70 -19.66
C VAL A 452 -9.69 40.82 -20.51
N GLU A 453 -8.51 40.99 -19.88
CA GLU A 453 -7.23 40.76 -20.53
C GLU A 453 -7.07 39.25 -20.84
N LYS A 454 -6.72 38.94 -22.09
CA LYS A 454 -6.43 37.56 -22.54
C LYS A 454 -5.23 37.02 -21.79
N LYS A 455 -5.40 35.94 -21.04
CA LYS A 455 -4.29 35.14 -20.49
C LYS A 455 -3.39 34.67 -21.66
N PRO A 456 -2.06 34.57 -21.43
CA PRO A 456 -1.17 33.94 -22.39
C PRO A 456 -1.65 32.52 -22.68
N ALA A 457 -1.75 32.18 -23.96
CA ALA A 457 -2.16 30.86 -24.41
C ALA A 457 -1.25 29.79 -23.74
N GLN A 458 -1.84 28.81 -23.07
CA GLN A 458 -1.10 27.66 -22.59
C GLN A 458 -0.47 26.97 -23.79
N LYS A 459 0.85 26.73 -23.75
CA LYS A 459 1.55 25.94 -24.76
C LYS A 459 0.87 24.57 -24.85
N GLU A 460 0.27 24.24 -25.97
CA GLU A 460 -0.23 22.90 -26.25
C GLU A 460 0.91 22.06 -26.81
N TYR A 461 1.11 20.89 -26.21
CA TYR A 461 2.11 19.91 -26.64
C TYR A 461 1.41 18.74 -27.32
N SER A 462 2.05 18.19 -28.35
CA SER A 462 1.51 17.01 -29.04
C SER A 462 1.54 15.78 -28.12
N LYS A 463 0.76 14.77 -28.48
CA LYS A 463 0.73 13.50 -27.74
C LYS A 463 2.11 12.83 -27.72
N GLU A 464 2.83 12.92 -28.81
CA GLU A 464 4.19 12.40 -28.99
C GLU A 464 5.17 13.13 -28.07
N GLU A 465 5.15 14.46 -28.04
CA GLU A 465 5.98 15.26 -27.13
C GLU A 465 5.71 14.92 -25.66
N ILE A 466 4.44 14.75 -25.32
CA ILE A 466 4.05 14.37 -23.95
C ILE A 466 4.57 12.97 -23.60
N ASN A 467 4.39 11.99 -24.47
CA ASN A 467 4.85 10.62 -24.22
C ASN A 467 6.37 10.56 -24.10
N PHE A 468 7.09 11.29 -24.95
CA PHE A 468 8.53 11.40 -24.88
C PHE A 468 9.00 12.03 -23.57
N ALA A 469 8.38 13.13 -23.17
CA ALA A 469 8.68 13.81 -21.92
C ALA A 469 8.44 12.90 -20.71
N LEU A 470 7.31 12.17 -20.68
CA LEU A 470 7.00 11.25 -19.58
C LEU A 470 8.02 10.11 -19.47
N ALA A 471 8.43 9.52 -20.60
CA ALA A 471 9.44 8.47 -20.58
C ALA A 471 10.80 9.02 -20.12
N LEU A 472 11.19 10.20 -20.56
CA LEU A 472 12.47 10.81 -20.21
C LEU A 472 12.50 11.26 -18.73
N THR A 473 11.44 11.89 -18.25
CA THR A 473 11.35 12.32 -16.85
C THR A 473 11.22 11.13 -15.90
N GLU A 474 10.67 9.99 -16.34
CA GLU A 474 10.68 8.75 -15.57
C GLU A 474 12.10 8.17 -15.42
N VAL A 475 12.92 8.18 -16.50
CA VAL A 475 14.34 7.82 -16.42
C VAL A 475 15.07 8.73 -15.42
N GLU A 476 14.88 10.06 -15.55
CA GLU A 476 15.47 11.04 -14.64
C GLU A 476 15.04 10.81 -13.20
N ARG A 477 13.74 10.72 -12.96
CA ARG A 477 13.16 10.53 -11.63
C ARG A 477 13.74 9.29 -10.96
N THR A 478 13.80 8.19 -11.69
CA THR A 478 14.30 6.93 -11.14
C THR A 478 15.79 7.01 -10.83
N ILE A 479 16.63 7.50 -11.76
CA ILE A 479 18.09 7.65 -11.56
C ILE A 479 18.38 8.51 -10.33
N ARG A 480 17.67 9.64 -10.17
CA ARG A 480 17.89 10.55 -9.04
C ARG A 480 17.45 9.98 -7.70
N ASN A 481 16.50 9.05 -7.71
CA ASN A 481 15.93 8.52 -6.47
C ASN A 481 16.52 7.18 -6.03
N VAL A 482 17.43 6.55 -6.77
CA VAL A 482 18.07 5.29 -6.36
C VAL A 482 18.69 5.39 -4.95
N GLY A 483 19.43 6.47 -4.69
CA GLY A 483 20.01 6.72 -3.37
C GLY A 483 18.96 6.91 -2.28
N ASN A 484 17.89 7.62 -2.58
CA ASN A 484 16.77 7.83 -1.66
C ASN A 484 16.07 6.51 -1.34
N TYR A 485 15.79 5.67 -2.34
CA TYR A 485 15.16 4.36 -2.13
C TYR A 485 15.98 3.49 -1.17
N LYS A 486 17.30 3.47 -1.34
CA LYS A 486 18.22 2.78 -0.43
C LYS A 486 18.09 3.30 1.00
N THR A 487 18.13 4.62 1.17
CA THR A 487 18.03 5.28 2.48
C THR A 487 16.67 5.04 3.12
N GLU A 488 15.58 5.20 2.36
CA GLU A 488 14.22 5.04 2.87
C GLU A 488 13.92 3.59 3.29
N LEU A 489 14.43 2.60 2.56
CA LEU A 489 14.34 1.19 2.98
C LEU A 489 15.15 0.95 4.26
N ALA A 490 16.35 1.50 4.37
CA ALA A 490 17.20 1.34 5.56
C ALA A 490 16.62 2.02 6.80
N ASP A 491 16.00 3.20 6.62
CA ASP A 491 15.43 4.00 7.71
C ASP A 491 14.03 3.53 8.15
N SER A 492 13.31 2.80 7.29
CA SER A 492 11.92 2.40 7.55
C SER A 492 11.73 1.70 8.90
N PRO A 493 12.56 0.71 9.29
CA PRO A 493 12.38 0.00 10.56
C PRO A 493 12.42 0.92 11.80
N GLU A 494 13.36 1.86 11.83
CA GLU A 494 13.44 2.84 12.92
C GLU A 494 12.23 3.78 12.92
N LYS A 495 11.82 4.25 11.73
CA LYS A 495 10.66 5.13 11.56
C LYS A 495 9.35 4.44 11.95
N GLU A 496 9.21 3.14 11.72
CA GLU A 496 8.06 2.34 12.14
C GLU A 496 7.89 2.37 13.67
N LEU A 497 8.96 2.09 14.40
CA LEU A 497 8.94 2.11 15.87
C LEU A 497 8.76 3.52 16.44
N ALA A 498 9.48 4.49 15.90
CA ALA A 498 9.37 5.89 16.33
C ALA A 498 7.96 6.44 16.08
N SER A 499 7.33 6.10 14.96
CA SER A 499 5.96 6.51 14.64
C SER A 499 4.94 5.87 15.57
N LEU A 500 5.11 4.60 15.94
CA LEU A 500 4.25 3.92 16.90
C LEU A 500 4.30 4.61 18.26
N VAL A 501 5.50 4.89 18.77
CA VAL A 501 5.70 5.60 20.04
C VAL A 501 5.12 7.02 19.96
N ASN A 502 5.33 7.73 18.86
CA ASN A 502 4.75 9.06 18.65
C ASN A 502 3.22 9.03 18.68
N ALA A 503 2.60 8.05 18.02
CA ALA A 503 1.14 7.93 17.99
C ALA A 503 0.57 7.59 19.37
N LEU A 504 1.21 6.71 20.14
CA LEU A 504 0.83 6.40 21.53
C LEU A 504 0.93 7.62 22.45
N ASN A 505 1.83 8.55 22.17
CA ASN A 505 1.94 9.83 22.86
C ASN A 505 0.98 10.90 22.32
N GLY A 506 0.02 10.54 21.46
CA GLY A 506 -0.95 11.47 20.85
C GLY A 506 -0.38 12.33 19.73
N GLY A 507 0.80 11.99 19.21
CA GLY A 507 1.45 12.72 18.12
C GLY A 507 0.82 12.43 16.75
N TYR A 508 1.03 13.37 15.82
CA TYR A 508 0.53 13.24 14.46
C TYR A 508 1.31 12.21 13.65
N THR A 509 0.60 11.27 13.04
CA THR A 509 1.16 10.30 12.10
C THR A 509 0.90 10.78 10.67
N ALA A 510 1.96 11.13 9.94
CA ALA A 510 1.86 11.68 8.59
C ALA A 510 1.24 10.66 7.62
N PRO A 511 0.36 11.08 6.70
CA PRO A 511 -0.23 10.19 5.72
C PRO A 511 0.79 9.77 4.65
N SER A 512 0.59 8.59 4.08
CA SER A 512 1.30 8.12 2.89
C SER A 512 0.38 7.25 2.03
N PRO A 513 0.62 7.15 0.71
CA PRO A 513 -0.02 6.11 -0.08
C PRO A 513 0.37 4.73 0.47
N GLY A 514 -0.54 3.77 0.34
CA GLY A 514 -0.22 2.36 0.42
C GLY A 514 0.11 1.81 -0.96
N GLY A 515 0.65 0.61 -1.01
CA GLY A 515 0.96 -0.10 -2.25
C GLY A 515 2.30 -0.82 -2.22
N ASP A 516 2.57 -1.53 -3.29
CA ASP A 516 3.85 -2.19 -3.51
C ASP A 516 4.96 -1.14 -3.73
N PRO A 517 6.04 -1.13 -2.94
CA PRO A 517 7.16 -0.21 -3.12
C PRO A 517 7.83 -0.29 -4.49
N ILE A 518 7.76 -1.44 -5.18
CA ILE A 518 8.27 -1.57 -6.54
C ILE A 518 7.43 -0.73 -7.51
N ALA A 519 6.12 -0.86 -7.44
CA ALA A 519 5.21 -0.13 -8.31
C ALA A 519 5.08 1.36 -7.92
N ASN A 520 5.16 1.66 -6.63
CA ASN A 520 5.05 3.02 -6.10
C ASN A 520 6.07 3.30 -4.98
N PRO A 521 7.28 3.72 -5.32
CA PRO A 521 8.30 4.06 -4.32
C PRO A 521 7.90 5.15 -3.31
N ASN A 522 6.89 5.97 -3.61
CA ASN A 522 6.41 7.01 -2.69
C ASN A 522 5.72 6.44 -1.43
N THR A 523 5.50 5.13 -1.39
CA THR A 523 5.03 4.42 -0.19
C THR A 523 6.09 4.41 0.91
N LEU A 524 7.36 4.59 0.55
CA LEU A 524 8.49 4.67 1.48
C LEU A 524 8.75 6.11 1.98
N PRO A 525 9.38 6.25 3.15
CA PRO A 525 9.59 5.24 4.17
C PRO A 525 8.26 4.81 4.82
N THR A 526 8.24 3.61 5.40
CA THR A 526 7.09 3.13 6.18
C THR A 526 6.95 3.82 7.54
N GLY A 527 6.05 3.35 8.40
CA GLY A 527 5.73 4.01 9.67
C GLY A 527 4.79 5.20 9.51
N ARG A 528 4.07 5.29 8.40
CA ARG A 528 3.10 6.36 8.12
C ARG A 528 1.67 5.84 8.14
N ASN A 529 0.71 6.77 8.27
CA ASN A 529 -0.72 6.47 8.22
C ASN A 529 -1.16 6.23 6.77
N MET A 530 -1.23 4.99 6.37
CA MET A 530 -1.56 4.55 5.00
C MET A 530 -2.98 4.97 4.60
N TYR A 531 -3.17 5.43 3.34
CA TYR A 531 -4.44 5.77 2.71
C TYR A 531 -4.56 5.24 1.30
#